data_beac500cd4c2dc56a4eccd91f10745e1
#
_entry.id   beac500cd4c2dc56a4eccd91f10745e1
#
_cell.length_a   1.000
_cell.length_b   1.000
_cell.length_c   1.000
_cell.angle_alpha   90.00
_cell.angle_beta   90.00
_cell.angle_gamma   90.00
#
_symmetry.space_group_name_H-M   'P 1'
#
loop_
_entity.id
_entity.type
_entity.pdbx_description
1 polymer ?
#
loop_
_entity_poly.entity_id
_entity_poly.type
_entity_poly.pdbx_seq_one_letter_code
_entity_poly.pdbx_strand_id
1 'polypeptide(L)'
;MITFILADLRRFWSGALAVVVLIALSVALSVTVTLQERAVRLGSARAAEKFDLLVGAAGSETQLALSAVFLQPAPLPLMEGAVLSRLASDSRVELAAPVGFGDSAYGHPIVGTTTGLISSLSPSLSQGVMFARLGEAVVGSDVALPTGAEVKPMHGTAETGGETHTAIAYKITGRMAPTGTAWDRAILVPIRAVWQLHGMHGADHHDDDGDEANVHGAAEPHQHDDGREEGHDHEHGHVDANAPLDEHFDVQTPGVPAVLVKPKTIADAYRLRQEYRTGTTLGIFPAEVLTRLYATLGDARSLLLAIAFGTQAIVIAAIVLVTIMHVGSRRRQIGALRALGTPVRSIITLVWGELFVLFAAGILLGIALGYAAALVISVRLAAATAVRLPVGFSFDDLWLVGGFAAVAAIISIVPAFSALRSSPAAALRA
;
A
#
# COMPACT_ATOMS: atom_id res chain seq x y z
N MET A 1 -7.44 -48.31 -14.27
CA MET A 1 -6.54 -47.70 -13.28
C MET A 1 -7.17 -46.51 -12.56
N ILE A 2 -7.74 -45.55 -13.26
CA ILE A 2 -8.35 -44.34 -12.64
C ILE A 2 -9.49 -44.70 -11.68
N THR A 3 -10.39 -45.60 -12.06
CA THR A 3 -11.50 -46.08 -11.21
C THR A 3 -11.01 -46.74 -9.90
N PHE A 4 -9.87 -47.43 -9.95
CA PHE A 4 -9.25 -48.04 -8.78
C PHE A 4 -8.65 -46.98 -7.84
N ILE A 5 -7.92 -45.99 -8.41
CA ILE A 5 -7.37 -44.85 -7.65
C ILE A 5 -8.49 -44.07 -6.94
N LEU A 6 -9.59 -43.78 -7.64
CA LEU A 6 -10.73 -43.08 -7.05
C LEU A 6 -11.44 -43.88 -5.95
N ALA A 7 -11.57 -45.21 -6.11
CA ALA A 7 -12.15 -46.05 -5.08
C ALA A 7 -11.28 -46.11 -3.80
N ASP A 8 -9.97 -46.11 -4.01
CA ASP A 8 -9.00 -46.17 -2.93
C ASP A 8 -8.89 -44.83 -2.18
N LEU A 9 -8.88 -43.72 -2.89
CA LEU A 9 -8.97 -42.38 -2.30
C LEU A 9 -10.25 -42.18 -1.47
N ARG A 10 -11.40 -42.72 -1.95
CA ARG A 10 -12.67 -42.70 -1.18
C ARG A 10 -12.56 -43.50 0.12
N ARG A 11 -11.85 -44.62 0.12
CA ARG A 11 -11.70 -45.46 1.31
C ARG A 11 -10.86 -44.78 2.39
N PHE A 12 -9.84 -43.99 1.99
CA PHE A 12 -8.91 -43.28 2.89
C PHE A 12 -9.05 -41.76 2.79
N TRP A 13 -10.28 -41.27 2.58
CA TRP A 13 -10.60 -39.90 2.28
C TRP A 13 -10.04 -38.90 3.31
N SER A 14 -10.01 -39.24 4.61
CA SER A 14 -9.50 -38.35 5.67
C SER A 14 -7.99 -38.08 5.54
N GLY A 15 -7.20 -39.11 5.27
CA GLY A 15 -5.76 -38.97 5.02
C GLY A 15 -5.48 -38.25 3.71
N ALA A 16 -6.21 -38.58 2.65
CA ALA A 16 -6.10 -37.92 1.35
C ALA A 16 -6.46 -36.44 1.46
N LEU A 17 -7.54 -36.10 2.17
CA LEU A 17 -7.95 -34.72 2.41
C LEU A 17 -6.89 -33.93 3.19
N ALA A 18 -6.33 -34.53 4.26
CA ALA A 18 -5.28 -33.87 5.05
C ALA A 18 -4.06 -33.54 4.18
N VAL A 19 -3.62 -34.45 3.31
CA VAL A 19 -2.50 -34.21 2.37
C VAL A 19 -2.85 -33.11 1.39
N VAL A 20 -4.03 -33.13 0.76
CA VAL A 20 -4.48 -32.10 -0.17
C VAL A 20 -4.54 -30.73 0.50
N VAL A 21 -5.09 -30.64 1.71
CA VAL A 21 -5.18 -29.39 2.47
C VAL A 21 -3.81 -28.84 2.82
N LEU A 22 -2.87 -29.67 3.29
CA LEU A 22 -1.51 -29.25 3.60
C LEU A 22 -0.79 -28.68 2.37
N ILE A 23 -0.89 -29.37 1.24
CA ILE A 23 -0.32 -28.90 -0.02
C ILE A 23 -0.99 -27.59 -0.45
N ALA A 24 -2.32 -27.54 -0.40
CA ALA A 24 -3.09 -26.36 -0.79
C ALA A 24 -2.74 -25.13 0.05
N LEU A 25 -2.62 -25.25 1.37
CA LEU A 25 -2.23 -24.13 2.23
C LEU A 25 -0.81 -23.65 1.95
N SER A 26 0.12 -24.57 1.73
CA SER A 26 1.50 -24.23 1.42
C SER A 26 1.63 -23.50 0.07
N VAL A 27 0.98 -24.00 -0.97
CA VAL A 27 0.93 -23.38 -2.30
C VAL A 27 0.19 -22.05 -2.24
N ALA A 28 -0.94 -21.99 -1.51
CA ALA A 28 -1.72 -20.76 -1.34
C ALA A 28 -0.89 -19.65 -0.70
N LEU A 29 -0.10 -19.96 0.33
CA LEU A 29 0.78 -18.98 0.97
C LEU A 29 1.79 -18.40 -0.04
N SER A 30 2.48 -19.26 -0.80
CA SER A 30 3.48 -18.83 -1.78
C SER A 30 2.86 -17.98 -2.90
N VAL A 31 1.69 -18.39 -3.42
CA VAL A 31 0.95 -17.64 -4.45
C VAL A 31 0.48 -16.30 -3.91
N THR A 32 -0.10 -16.28 -2.70
CA THR A 32 -0.57 -15.03 -2.08
C THR A 32 0.56 -14.02 -1.91
N VAL A 33 1.71 -14.45 -1.36
CA VAL A 33 2.87 -13.57 -1.16
C VAL A 33 3.39 -13.01 -2.48
N THR A 34 3.52 -13.86 -3.51
CA THR A 34 4.03 -13.43 -4.83
C THR A 34 3.08 -12.45 -5.52
N LEU A 35 1.78 -12.75 -5.53
CA LEU A 35 0.78 -11.88 -6.16
C LEU A 35 0.62 -10.56 -5.40
N GLN A 36 0.65 -10.60 -4.06
CA GLN A 36 0.49 -9.42 -3.24
C GLN A 36 1.68 -8.46 -3.37
N GLU A 37 2.91 -8.98 -3.36
CA GLU A 37 4.12 -8.17 -3.58
C GLU A 37 4.04 -7.45 -4.93
N ARG A 38 3.69 -8.18 -6.00
CA ARG A 38 3.54 -7.61 -7.33
C ARG A 38 2.43 -6.57 -7.39
N ALA A 39 1.28 -6.84 -6.78
CA ALA A 39 0.14 -5.93 -6.77
C ALA A 39 0.50 -4.61 -6.08
N VAL A 40 1.18 -4.65 -4.93
CA VAL A 40 1.63 -3.45 -4.20
C VAL A 40 2.64 -2.67 -5.03
N ARG A 41 3.66 -3.34 -5.58
CA ARG A 41 4.69 -2.70 -6.39
C ARG A 41 4.12 -2.02 -7.64
N LEU A 42 3.26 -2.71 -8.39
CA LEU A 42 2.65 -2.15 -9.60
C LEU A 42 1.62 -1.07 -9.29
N GLY A 43 0.82 -1.25 -8.23
CA GLY A 43 -0.19 -0.27 -7.80
C GLY A 43 0.45 1.04 -7.36
N SER A 44 1.46 0.97 -6.53
CA SER A 44 2.18 2.17 -6.05
C SER A 44 2.93 2.89 -7.18
N ALA A 45 3.58 2.14 -8.08
CA ALA A 45 4.23 2.74 -9.24
C ALA A 45 3.22 3.51 -10.10
N ARG A 46 2.07 2.91 -10.43
CA ARG A 46 1.01 3.58 -11.21
C ARG A 46 0.42 4.80 -10.50
N ALA A 47 0.26 4.72 -9.18
CA ALA A 47 -0.21 5.88 -8.41
C ALA A 47 0.77 7.04 -8.47
N ALA A 48 2.08 6.77 -8.48
CA ALA A 48 3.13 7.77 -8.55
C ALA A 48 3.37 8.33 -9.96
N GLU A 49 3.02 7.59 -11.03
CA GLU A 49 3.19 8.04 -12.43
C GLU A 49 2.40 9.31 -12.77
N LYS A 50 1.38 9.65 -11.96
CA LYS A 50 0.61 10.91 -12.14
C LYS A 50 1.31 12.15 -11.59
N PHE A 51 2.44 11.97 -10.91
CA PHE A 51 3.18 13.04 -10.25
C PHE A 51 4.61 13.08 -10.80
N ASP A 52 4.86 14.04 -11.70
CA ASP A 52 6.13 14.11 -12.43
C ASP A 52 7.29 14.53 -11.53
N LEU A 53 7.17 15.70 -10.89
CA LEU A 53 8.19 16.26 -10.02
C LEU A 53 7.55 16.79 -8.73
N LEU A 54 8.22 16.57 -7.62
CA LEU A 54 7.81 17.04 -6.31
C LEU A 54 8.95 17.86 -5.73
N VAL A 55 8.64 19.06 -5.27
CA VAL A 55 9.58 19.97 -4.60
C VAL A 55 9.09 20.22 -3.18
N GLY A 56 9.97 20.06 -2.21
CA GLY A 56 9.70 20.30 -0.79
C GLY A 56 10.91 20.92 -0.10
N ALA A 57 10.82 21.14 1.21
CA ALA A 57 11.97 21.53 2.01
C ALA A 57 13.00 20.39 2.09
N ALA A 58 14.26 20.75 2.36
CA ALA A 58 15.33 19.77 2.52
C ALA A 58 15.00 18.78 3.65
N GLY A 59 15.16 17.48 3.37
CA GLY A 59 14.82 16.42 4.31
C GLY A 59 14.79 15.04 3.67
N SER A 60 13.87 14.20 4.10
CA SER A 60 13.72 12.83 3.60
C SER A 60 12.93 12.77 2.28
N GLU A 61 13.57 12.28 1.22
CA GLU A 61 12.92 12.02 -0.08
C GLU A 61 11.70 11.08 0.08
N THR A 62 11.84 10.03 0.89
CA THR A 62 10.79 9.05 1.11
C THR A 62 9.60 9.66 1.85
N GLN A 63 9.86 10.43 2.92
CA GLN A 63 8.79 11.09 3.68
C GLN A 63 8.03 12.09 2.82
N LEU A 64 8.75 12.91 2.04
CA LEU A 64 8.17 13.88 1.11
C LEU A 64 7.27 13.18 0.08
N ALA A 65 7.74 12.08 -0.54
CA ALA A 65 6.95 11.30 -1.49
C ALA A 65 5.72 10.63 -0.85
N LEU A 66 5.87 10.03 0.33
CA LEU A 66 4.76 9.36 1.02
C LEU A 66 3.70 10.36 1.48
N SER A 67 4.08 11.53 1.97
CA SER A 67 3.11 12.53 2.42
C SER A 67 2.42 13.22 1.26
N ALA A 68 3.13 13.64 0.21
CA ALA A 68 2.51 14.41 -0.87
C ALA A 68 1.78 13.54 -1.92
N VAL A 69 2.25 12.32 -2.19
CA VAL A 69 1.65 11.44 -3.19
C VAL A 69 0.63 10.47 -2.57
N PHE A 70 0.95 9.91 -1.39
CA PHE A 70 0.10 8.91 -0.74
C PHE A 70 -0.69 9.47 0.44
N LEU A 71 -0.56 10.78 0.71
CA LEU A 71 -1.28 11.50 1.76
C LEU A 71 -1.13 10.84 3.14
N GLN A 72 0.07 10.26 3.39
CA GLN A 72 0.37 9.71 4.70
C GLN A 72 0.69 10.85 5.67
N PRO A 73 0.02 10.90 6.84
CA PRO A 73 0.25 11.95 7.82
C PRO A 73 1.69 11.87 8.35
N ALA A 74 2.48 12.88 8.06
CA ALA A 74 3.80 13.06 8.63
C ALA A 74 4.14 14.55 8.66
N PRO A 75 4.78 15.06 9.70
CA PRO A 75 5.21 16.44 9.75
C PRO A 75 6.29 16.66 8.69
N LEU A 76 6.04 17.56 7.75
CA LEU A 76 7.02 18.04 6.78
C LEU A 76 7.42 19.47 7.15
N PRO A 77 8.70 19.80 7.07
CA PRO A 77 9.13 21.19 7.22
C PRO A 77 8.54 22.04 6.10
N LEU A 78 8.23 23.28 6.40
CA LEU A 78 7.73 24.23 5.41
C LEU A 78 8.89 24.79 4.57
N MET A 79 8.66 24.88 3.29
CA MET A 79 9.49 25.56 2.31
C MET A 79 8.97 26.98 2.15
N GLU A 80 9.87 27.95 1.96
CA GLU A 80 9.51 29.35 1.70
C GLU A 80 8.51 29.48 0.54
N GLY A 81 7.46 30.29 0.71
CA GLY A 81 6.45 30.51 -0.33
C GLY A 81 7.02 31.14 -1.60
N ALA A 82 8.11 31.89 -1.51
CA ALA A 82 8.84 32.41 -2.66
C ALA A 82 9.30 31.31 -3.64
N VAL A 83 9.50 30.07 -3.18
CA VAL A 83 9.82 28.92 -4.05
C VAL A 83 8.62 28.56 -4.90
N LEU A 84 7.40 28.53 -4.32
CA LEU A 84 6.17 28.30 -5.07
C LEU A 84 5.94 29.38 -6.12
N SER A 85 6.13 30.66 -5.76
CA SER A 85 6.01 31.78 -6.70
C SER A 85 6.98 31.65 -7.88
N ARG A 86 8.24 31.29 -7.63
CA ARG A 86 9.23 31.04 -8.68
C ARG A 86 8.84 29.88 -9.59
N LEU A 87 8.38 28.77 -9.02
CA LEU A 87 7.92 27.62 -9.80
C LEU A 87 6.70 27.95 -10.63
N ALA A 88 5.73 28.71 -10.09
CA ALA A 88 4.51 29.09 -10.81
C ALA A 88 4.79 30.06 -11.98
N SER A 89 5.84 30.88 -11.88
CA SER A 89 6.25 31.82 -12.93
C SER A 89 7.28 31.25 -13.91
N ASP A 90 7.81 30.05 -13.68
CA ASP A 90 8.85 29.45 -14.52
C ASP A 90 8.29 28.99 -15.87
N SER A 91 8.90 29.47 -16.95
CA SER A 91 8.50 29.14 -18.32
C SER A 91 8.59 27.63 -18.66
N ARG A 92 9.37 26.87 -17.92
CA ARG A 92 9.55 25.40 -18.04
C ARG A 92 8.44 24.60 -17.36
N VAL A 93 7.63 25.27 -16.52
CA VAL A 93 6.58 24.65 -15.72
C VAL A 93 5.23 24.83 -16.43
N GLU A 94 4.46 23.75 -16.53
CA GLU A 94 3.07 23.77 -16.99
C GLU A 94 2.13 24.02 -15.81
N LEU A 95 2.40 23.38 -14.66
CA LEU A 95 1.62 23.50 -13.43
C LEU A 95 2.55 23.43 -12.21
N ALA A 96 2.42 24.38 -11.29
CA ALA A 96 2.98 24.32 -9.95
C ALA A 96 1.83 24.42 -8.95
N ALA A 97 1.56 23.36 -8.21
CA ALA A 97 0.45 23.29 -7.28
C ALA A 97 0.94 23.01 -5.86
N PRO A 98 0.66 23.91 -4.90
CA PRO A 98 0.97 23.68 -3.50
C PRO A 98 0.13 22.52 -2.95
N VAL A 99 0.68 21.83 -1.96
CA VAL A 99 -0.01 20.80 -1.19
C VAL A 99 0.13 21.17 0.28
N GLY A 100 -0.99 21.54 0.89
CA GLY A 100 -1.09 21.78 2.34
C GLY A 100 -1.90 20.67 3.00
N PHE A 101 -1.41 20.13 4.10
CA PHE A 101 -2.07 19.07 4.86
C PHE A 101 -1.85 19.26 6.37
N GLY A 102 -2.66 18.62 7.18
CA GLY A 102 -2.62 18.72 8.63
C GLY A 102 -3.98 18.39 9.25
N ASP A 103 -5.04 18.65 8.50
CA ASP A 103 -6.41 18.42 8.94
C ASP A 103 -7.01 17.16 8.34
N SER A 104 -8.05 16.69 9.01
CA SER A 104 -8.87 15.57 8.54
C SER A 104 -10.35 15.80 8.87
N ALA A 105 -11.22 15.06 8.18
CA ALA A 105 -12.64 15.00 8.54
C ALA A 105 -13.20 13.62 8.14
N TYR A 106 -13.98 13.02 9.03
CA TYR A 106 -14.61 11.71 8.81
C TYR A 106 -13.62 10.61 8.37
N GLY A 107 -12.35 10.67 8.84
CA GLY A 107 -11.30 9.73 8.46
C GLY A 107 -10.69 9.97 7.08
N HIS A 108 -10.99 11.11 6.47
CA HIS A 108 -10.42 11.56 5.19
C HIS A 108 -9.45 12.73 5.42
N PRO A 109 -8.25 12.73 4.80
CA PRO A 109 -7.37 13.88 4.87
C PRO A 109 -7.97 15.06 4.13
N ILE A 110 -7.86 16.25 4.72
CA ILE A 110 -8.14 17.51 4.06
C ILE A 110 -6.84 18.02 3.46
N VAL A 111 -6.85 18.31 2.16
CA VAL A 111 -5.67 18.74 1.42
C VAL A 111 -5.95 20.06 0.74
N GLY A 112 -5.21 21.09 1.15
CA GLY A 112 -5.21 22.40 0.49
C GLY A 112 -4.42 22.34 -0.81
N THR A 113 -5.04 22.76 -1.92
CA THR A 113 -4.39 22.77 -3.22
C THR A 113 -5.09 23.75 -4.19
N THR A 114 -4.80 23.63 -5.49
CA THR A 114 -5.37 24.46 -6.57
C THR A 114 -6.32 23.68 -7.46
N THR A 115 -7.21 24.41 -8.14
CA THR A 115 -8.10 23.87 -9.19
C THR A 115 -7.30 23.23 -10.33
N GLY A 116 -6.14 23.77 -10.64
CA GLY A 116 -5.24 23.26 -11.66
C GLY A 116 -4.76 21.84 -11.36
N LEU A 117 -4.41 21.53 -10.09
CA LEU A 117 -4.01 20.18 -9.72
C LEU A 117 -5.17 19.21 -9.81
N ILE A 118 -6.34 19.59 -9.32
CA ILE A 118 -7.55 18.74 -9.40
C ILE A 118 -7.85 18.39 -10.85
N SER A 119 -7.80 19.39 -11.74
CA SER A 119 -8.01 19.18 -13.18
C SER A 119 -6.94 18.31 -13.83
N SER A 120 -5.69 18.39 -13.36
CA SER A 120 -4.60 17.52 -13.83
C SER A 120 -4.79 16.06 -13.40
N LEU A 121 -5.23 15.82 -12.16
CA LEU A 121 -5.49 14.46 -11.64
C LEU A 121 -6.77 13.85 -12.21
N SER A 122 -7.81 14.67 -12.35
CA SER A 122 -9.15 14.30 -12.81
C SER A 122 -9.67 15.35 -13.80
N PRO A 123 -9.40 15.18 -15.11
CA PRO A 123 -9.78 16.17 -16.13
C PRO A 123 -11.28 16.47 -16.20
N SER A 124 -12.10 15.56 -15.67
CA SER A 124 -13.54 15.78 -15.51
C SER A 124 -13.98 15.38 -14.11
N LEU A 125 -14.87 16.14 -13.51
CA LEU A 125 -15.55 15.75 -12.29
C LEU A 125 -16.63 14.71 -12.62
N SER A 126 -16.81 13.73 -11.74
CA SER A 126 -17.91 12.75 -11.87
C SER A 126 -19.25 13.35 -11.48
N GLN A 127 -19.25 14.37 -10.59
CA GLN A 127 -20.43 15.09 -10.12
C GLN A 127 -20.08 16.52 -9.73
N GLY A 128 -21.03 17.44 -9.88
CA GLY A 128 -20.92 18.82 -9.39
C GLY A 128 -19.96 19.69 -10.18
N VAL A 129 -19.39 20.69 -9.50
CA VAL A 129 -18.51 21.72 -10.08
C VAL A 129 -17.27 21.91 -9.23
N MET A 130 -16.22 22.49 -9.83
CA MET A 130 -14.99 22.87 -9.16
C MET A 130 -15.29 23.96 -8.11
N PHE A 131 -14.52 24.00 -7.02
CA PHE A 131 -14.64 25.08 -6.06
C PHE A 131 -14.23 26.43 -6.66
N ALA A 132 -14.93 27.48 -6.27
CA ALA A 132 -14.70 28.87 -6.71
C ALA A 132 -14.56 29.84 -5.51
N ARG A 133 -14.80 29.36 -4.29
CA ARG A 133 -14.73 30.13 -3.05
C ARG A 133 -13.92 29.38 -2.00
N LEU A 134 -13.43 30.11 -0.99
CA LEU A 134 -12.58 29.55 0.05
C LEU A 134 -13.31 28.50 0.92
N GLY A 135 -14.63 28.64 1.14
CA GLY A 135 -15.44 27.69 1.89
C GLY A 135 -15.98 26.50 1.08
N GLU A 136 -15.47 26.25 -0.12
CA GLU A 136 -15.92 25.17 -0.97
C GLU A 136 -14.88 24.04 -1.04
N ALA A 137 -15.33 22.82 -1.31
CA ALA A 137 -14.49 21.64 -1.43
C ALA A 137 -14.88 20.74 -2.59
N VAL A 138 -13.90 20.06 -3.16
CA VAL A 138 -14.09 18.93 -4.09
C VAL A 138 -13.59 17.68 -3.41
N VAL A 139 -14.38 16.60 -3.46
CA VAL A 139 -14.00 15.34 -2.82
C VAL A 139 -13.48 14.32 -3.83
N GLY A 140 -12.57 13.46 -3.38
CA GLY A 140 -12.12 12.30 -4.13
C GLY A 140 -13.25 11.31 -4.39
N SER A 141 -13.05 10.40 -5.34
CA SER A 141 -14.07 9.44 -5.78
C SER A 141 -14.55 8.49 -4.67
N ASP A 142 -13.67 8.16 -3.70
CA ASP A 142 -13.94 7.19 -2.64
C ASP A 142 -14.48 7.83 -1.35
N VAL A 143 -14.61 9.16 -1.31
CA VAL A 143 -15.22 9.88 -0.18
C VAL A 143 -16.73 9.75 -0.25
N ALA A 144 -17.36 9.13 0.73
CA ALA A 144 -18.79 8.82 0.74
C ALA A 144 -19.71 9.98 1.16
N LEU A 145 -19.22 11.24 1.11
CA LEU A 145 -19.98 12.43 1.48
C LEU A 145 -20.74 12.99 0.25
N PRO A 146 -22.04 13.31 0.32
CA PRO A 146 -22.79 13.82 -0.81
C PRO A 146 -22.42 15.27 -1.16
N THR A 147 -22.60 15.67 -2.42
CA THR A 147 -22.52 17.07 -2.84
C THR A 147 -23.52 17.91 -2.05
N GLY A 148 -23.10 19.08 -1.58
CA GLY A 148 -23.88 19.97 -0.72
C GLY A 148 -23.70 19.73 0.77
N ALA A 149 -23.05 18.63 1.21
CA ALA A 149 -22.72 18.42 2.61
C ALA A 149 -21.66 19.41 3.11
N GLU A 150 -21.71 19.74 4.39
CA GLU A 150 -20.72 20.56 5.05
C GLU A 150 -19.75 19.72 5.84
N VAL A 151 -18.48 20.07 5.77
CA VAL A 151 -17.37 19.38 6.42
C VAL A 151 -16.60 20.35 7.28
N LYS A 152 -16.46 20.05 8.58
CA LYS A 152 -15.63 20.82 9.50
C LYS A 152 -14.27 20.14 9.64
N PRO A 153 -13.17 20.87 9.42
CA PRO A 153 -11.83 20.31 9.60
C PRO A 153 -11.54 20.04 11.09
N MET A 154 -10.77 18.99 11.32
CA MET A 154 -10.26 18.62 12.63
C MET A 154 -8.75 18.51 12.54
N HIS A 155 -8.02 19.15 13.44
CA HIS A 155 -6.57 19.06 13.47
C HIS A 155 -6.13 17.65 13.89
N GLY A 156 -5.28 16.99 13.12
CA GLY A 156 -4.87 15.60 13.34
C GLY A 156 -5.90 14.56 12.86
N THR A 157 -5.95 13.41 13.53
CA THR A 157 -6.90 12.33 13.22
C THR A 157 -7.83 12.07 14.39
N ALA A 158 -9.04 11.56 14.12
CA ALA A 158 -10.01 11.19 15.16
C ALA A 158 -9.45 10.14 16.16
N GLU A 159 -8.43 9.37 15.77
CA GLU A 159 -7.78 8.37 16.61
C GLU A 159 -6.76 8.98 17.58
N THR A 160 -6.18 10.13 17.25
CA THR A 160 -5.17 10.82 18.07
C THR A 160 -5.74 11.91 18.96
N GLY A 161 -7.05 12.19 18.87
CA GLY A 161 -7.74 13.24 19.63
C GLY A 161 -7.35 14.63 19.10
N GLY A 162 -8.12 15.18 18.17
CA GLY A 162 -7.85 16.50 17.58
C GLY A 162 -8.92 17.52 17.97
N GLU A 163 -8.58 18.80 17.95
CA GLU A 163 -9.52 19.89 18.08
C GLU A 163 -10.25 20.15 16.77
N THR A 164 -11.56 20.33 16.83
CA THR A 164 -12.34 20.67 15.64
C THR A 164 -12.27 22.18 15.42
N HIS A 165 -11.81 22.59 14.23
CA HIS A 165 -11.86 23.98 13.83
C HIS A 165 -13.30 24.42 13.63
N THR A 166 -13.73 25.41 14.41
CA THR A 166 -15.07 26.02 14.28
C THR A 166 -15.09 27.20 13.32
N ALA A 167 -13.92 27.68 12.91
CA ALA A 167 -13.77 28.90 12.09
C ALA A 167 -14.26 28.74 10.64
N ILE A 168 -14.31 27.51 10.12
CA ILE A 168 -14.79 27.24 8.76
C ILE A 168 -15.53 25.90 8.66
N ALA A 169 -16.54 25.86 7.78
CA ALA A 169 -17.14 24.62 7.28
C ALA A 169 -17.06 24.64 5.75
N TYR A 170 -16.44 23.61 5.18
CA TYR A 170 -16.31 23.46 3.74
C TYR A 170 -17.56 22.81 3.16
N LYS A 171 -18.16 23.45 2.17
CA LYS A 171 -19.31 22.90 1.40
C LYS A 171 -18.79 22.08 0.22
N ILE A 172 -19.18 20.83 0.13
CA ILE A 172 -18.81 19.96 -1.00
C ILE A 172 -19.56 20.43 -2.25
N THR A 173 -18.81 20.90 -3.26
CA THR A 173 -19.36 21.37 -4.55
C THR A 173 -19.21 20.35 -5.67
N GLY A 174 -18.23 19.45 -5.60
CA GLY A 174 -17.97 18.49 -6.64
C GLY A 174 -17.25 17.22 -6.15
N ARG A 175 -17.18 16.24 -7.04
CA ARG A 175 -16.50 14.95 -6.82
C ARG A 175 -15.63 14.61 -8.01
N MET A 176 -14.39 14.24 -7.78
CA MET A 176 -13.48 13.75 -8.84
C MET A 176 -13.96 12.43 -9.45
N ALA A 177 -13.61 12.20 -10.70
CA ALA A 177 -13.61 10.86 -11.27
C ALA A 177 -12.48 10.02 -10.63
N PRO A 178 -12.60 8.67 -10.58
CA PRO A 178 -11.59 7.82 -9.99
C PRO A 178 -10.21 8.02 -10.63
N THR A 179 -9.22 8.37 -9.83
CA THR A 179 -7.85 8.59 -10.28
C THR A 179 -6.96 7.35 -10.09
N GLY A 180 -7.32 6.47 -9.17
CA GLY A 180 -6.53 5.30 -8.75
C GLY A 180 -5.33 5.68 -7.87
N THR A 181 -5.32 6.88 -7.31
CA THR A 181 -4.33 7.40 -6.39
C THR A 181 -4.91 7.59 -4.99
N ALA A 182 -4.07 7.83 -3.99
CA ALA A 182 -4.53 8.13 -2.63
C ALA A 182 -5.43 9.38 -2.54
N TRP A 183 -5.37 10.26 -3.53
CA TRP A 183 -6.18 11.46 -3.63
C TRP A 183 -7.68 11.16 -3.86
N ASP A 184 -8.02 9.94 -4.26
CA ASP A 184 -9.42 9.48 -4.32
C ASP A 184 -10.11 9.46 -2.93
N ARG A 185 -9.33 9.49 -1.84
CA ARG A 185 -9.84 9.56 -0.45
C ARG A 185 -9.74 10.94 0.18
N ALA A 186 -9.23 11.94 -0.52
CA ALA A 186 -9.01 13.28 0.03
C ALA A 186 -10.24 14.17 -0.11
N ILE A 187 -10.35 15.13 0.80
CA ILE A 187 -11.21 16.30 0.69
C ILE A 187 -10.31 17.46 0.26
N LEU A 188 -10.51 17.97 -0.95
CA LEU A 188 -9.67 18.97 -1.57
C LEU A 188 -10.28 20.36 -1.37
N VAL A 189 -9.52 21.26 -0.79
CA VAL A 189 -9.94 22.64 -0.46
C VAL A 189 -8.95 23.64 -1.04
N PRO A 190 -9.35 24.92 -1.24
CA PRO A 190 -8.42 25.96 -1.63
C PRO A 190 -7.25 26.07 -0.64
N ILE A 191 -6.00 26.12 -1.15
CA ILE A 191 -4.81 26.23 -0.29
C ILE A 191 -4.85 27.49 0.59
N ARG A 192 -5.39 28.61 0.08
CA ARG A 192 -5.53 29.85 0.86
C ARG A 192 -6.42 29.70 2.10
N ALA A 193 -7.46 28.86 2.02
CA ALA A 193 -8.29 28.59 3.18
C ALA A 193 -7.52 27.85 4.28
N VAL A 194 -6.62 26.93 3.88
CA VAL A 194 -5.74 26.23 4.83
C VAL A 194 -4.76 27.20 5.48
N TRP A 195 -4.12 28.10 4.70
CA TRP A 195 -3.21 29.10 5.26
C TRP A 195 -3.91 30.05 6.26
N GLN A 196 -5.08 30.57 5.89
CA GLN A 196 -5.85 31.46 6.79
C GLN A 196 -6.30 30.72 8.06
N LEU A 197 -6.76 29.47 7.95
CA LEU A 197 -7.19 28.68 9.07
C LEU A 197 -6.09 28.45 10.11
N HIS A 198 -4.85 28.27 9.65
CA HIS A 198 -3.66 28.05 10.48
C HIS A 198 -2.89 29.35 10.80
N GLY A 199 -3.48 30.51 10.53
CA GLY A 199 -2.83 31.81 10.82
C GLY A 199 -1.55 32.05 10.05
N MET A 200 -1.31 31.35 8.92
CA MET A 200 -0.14 31.52 8.11
C MET A 200 -0.29 32.77 7.25
N HIS A 201 0.39 33.85 7.62
CA HIS A 201 0.46 35.11 6.88
C HIS A 201 1.76 35.14 6.05
N GLY A 202 1.78 35.95 4.99
CA GLY A 202 3.01 36.19 4.23
C GLY A 202 4.09 36.92 5.05
N ALA A 203 5.31 36.97 4.54
CA ALA A 203 6.54 37.36 5.25
C ALA A 203 6.60 38.75 5.89
N ASP A 204 5.53 39.55 5.93
CA ASP A 204 5.55 40.94 6.38
C ASP A 204 5.09 41.20 7.81
N HIS A 205 4.80 40.20 8.62
CA HIS A 205 4.66 40.39 10.06
C HIS A 205 5.92 39.90 10.78
N HIS A 206 6.99 40.71 10.72
CA HIS A 206 7.89 40.85 11.85
C HIS A 206 7.05 41.54 12.94
N ASP A 207 6.60 40.78 13.91
CA ASP A 207 6.19 41.31 15.20
C ASP A 207 7.46 41.98 15.76
N ASP A 208 7.51 43.30 15.62
CA ASP A 208 8.48 44.17 16.25
C ASP A 208 8.10 44.30 17.72
N ASP A 209 8.09 43.16 18.44
CA ASP A 209 8.07 43.13 19.89
C ASP A 209 9.46 43.56 20.35
N GLY A 210 9.59 44.86 20.49
CA GLY A 210 10.76 45.49 21.06
C GLY A 210 11.09 44.91 22.43
N ASP A 211 12.08 44.03 22.47
CA ASP A 211 12.81 43.68 23.67
C ASP A 211 13.51 44.92 24.20
N GLU A 212 12.80 45.75 24.96
CA GLU A 212 13.41 46.67 25.92
C GLU A 212 14.10 45.84 27.01
N ALA A 213 15.38 45.68 26.85
CA ALA A 213 16.28 45.16 27.86
C ALA A 213 16.15 45.97 29.16
N ASN A 214 15.41 45.46 30.14
CA ASN A 214 15.40 45.94 31.49
C ASN A 214 16.28 45.07 32.38
N VAL A 215 17.52 45.51 32.52
CA VAL A 215 18.50 45.01 33.49
C VAL A 215 18.16 45.62 34.86
N HIS A 216 17.69 44.84 35.80
CA HIS A 216 17.85 45.00 37.28
C HIS A 216 17.24 43.74 37.92
N GLY A 217 17.98 42.84 38.57
CA GLY A 217 18.58 43.04 39.88
C GLY A 217 17.82 42.31 40.95
N ALA A 218 18.43 41.23 41.51
CA ALA A 218 18.28 40.64 42.82
C ALA A 218 16.99 39.88 43.25
N ALA A 219 17.25 38.65 43.61
CA ALA A 219 16.53 37.61 44.35
C ALA A 219 15.50 38.05 45.39
N GLU A 220 14.37 37.35 45.44
CA GLU A 220 13.77 36.78 46.64
C GLU A 220 12.72 35.69 46.26
N PRO A 221 12.48 34.69 47.09
CA PRO A 221 11.69 33.51 46.75
C PRO A 221 10.22 33.69 47.14
N HIS A 222 9.28 33.52 46.23
CA HIS A 222 7.86 33.44 46.54
C HIS A 222 7.24 32.11 46.09
N GLN A 223 6.52 31.62 47.07
CA GLN A 223 5.71 30.44 47.25
C GLN A 223 4.86 30.04 46.03
N HIS A 224 4.74 28.70 45.89
CA HIS A 224 3.74 28.02 45.11
C HIS A 224 2.33 28.52 45.42
N ASP A 225 1.60 28.90 44.38
CA ASP A 225 0.15 28.94 44.39
C ASP A 225 -0.37 28.13 43.20
N ASP A 226 -1.24 27.16 43.52
CA ASP A 226 -1.80 26.18 42.62
C ASP A 226 -2.83 26.81 41.67
N GLY A 227 -2.80 26.41 40.41
CA GLY A 227 -3.99 26.33 39.59
C GLY A 227 -4.34 27.53 38.74
N ARG A 228 -3.70 27.61 37.57
CA ARG A 228 -4.36 28.01 36.32
C ARG A 228 -3.66 27.30 35.18
N GLU A 229 -4.37 26.34 34.59
CA GLU A 229 -4.09 25.90 33.22
C GLU A 229 -4.35 27.12 32.32
N GLU A 230 -3.27 27.82 31.93
CA GLU A 230 -3.33 28.77 30.85
C GLU A 230 -3.50 27.95 29.58
N GLY A 231 -4.77 27.81 29.17
CA GLY A 231 -5.09 27.38 27.81
C GLY A 231 -4.42 28.37 26.87
N HIS A 232 -3.43 27.90 26.13
CA HIS A 232 -2.95 28.61 24.95
C HIS A 232 -4.12 28.64 23.96
N ASP A 233 -4.93 29.70 24.01
CA ASP A 233 -5.85 30.07 22.95
C ASP A 233 -5.00 30.37 21.71
N HIS A 234 -4.76 29.35 20.89
CA HIS A 234 -4.25 29.58 19.54
C HIS A 234 -5.31 30.40 18.82
N GLU A 235 -5.00 31.62 18.51
CA GLU A 235 -5.83 32.55 17.74
C GLU A 235 -6.10 31.92 16.37
N HIS A 236 -7.22 31.20 16.25
CA HIS A 236 -7.64 30.59 15.00
C HIS A 236 -8.00 31.69 14.02
N GLY A 237 -7.28 31.75 12.89
CA GLY A 237 -7.51 32.73 11.85
C GLY A 237 -8.96 32.70 11.35
N HIS A 238 -9.57 33.86 11.20
CA HIS A 238 -10.92 33.98 10.63
C HIS A 238 -10.84 33.77 9.10
N VAL A 239 -11.57 32.75 8.59
CA VAL A 239 -11.66 32.47 7.14
C VAL A 239 -13.00 32.96 6.63
N ASP A 240 -13.02 33.90 5.66
CA ASP A 240 -14.24 34.24 4.94
C ASP A 240 -14.56 33.15 3.89
N ALA A 241 -15.47 32.24 4.23
CA ALA A 241 -15.89 31.14 3.36
C ALA A 241 -16.46 31.61 2.02
N ASN A 242 -16.94 32.86 1.90
CA ASN A 242 -17.52 33.42 0.67
C ASN A 242 -16.50 34.17 -0.18
N ALA A 243 -15.28 34.38 0.32
CA ALA A 243 -14.25 35.06 -0.45
C ALA A 243 -13.97 34.31 -1.76
N PRO A 244 -13.76 35.05 -2.86
CA PRO A 244 -13.45 34.44 -4.15
C PRO A 244 -12.11 33.69 -4.10
N LEU A 245 -12.01 32.65 -4.91
CA LEU A 245 -10.78 31.90 -5.08
C LEU A 245 -9.71 32.81 -5.72
N ASP A 246 -8.51 32.82 -5.12
CA ASP A 246 -7.32 33.41 -5.67
C ASP A 246 -6.18 32.39 -5.65
N GLU A 247 -5.70 32.03 -6.83
CA GLU A 247 -4.59 31.06 -7.04
C GLU A 247 -3.35 31.76 -7.58
N HIS A 248 -3.21 33.07 -7.35
CA HIS A 248 -1.98 33.80 -7.67
C HIS A 248 -0.98 33.68 -6.51
N PHE A 249 0.25 33.35 -6.84
CA PHE A 249 1.34 33.17 -5.87
C PHE A 249 2.43 34.21 -6.12
N ASP A 250 2.73 35.00 -5.12
CA ASP A 250 3.76 36.01 -5.11
C ASP A 250 4.87 35.69 -4.08
N VAL A 251 5.82 36.63 -3.88
CA VAL A 251 6.91 36.45 -2.94
C VAL A 251 6.45 36.41 -1.47
N GLN A 252 5.27 36.97 -1.18
CA GLN A 252 4.67 36.99 0.16
C GLN A 252 3.81 35.78 0.45
N THR A 253 3.69 34.85 -0.50
CA THR A 253 2.94 33.60 -0.34
C THR A 253 3.45 32.84 0.89
N PRO A 254 2.57 32.35 1.79
CA PRO A 254 2.97 31.55 2.95
C PRO A 254 3.76 30.30 2.58
N GLY A 255 4.51 29.78 3.54
CA GLY A 255 5.26 28.54 3.37
C GLY A 255 4.39 27.35 3.05
N VAL A 256 4.93 26.41 2.29
CA VAL A 256 4.25 25.17 1.89
C VAL A 256 5.13 23.95 2.17
N PRO A 257 4.55 22.82 2.63
CA PRO A 257 5.31 21.61 2.85
C PRO A 257 5.78 20.95 1.55
N ALA A 258 5.00 21.09 0.47
CA ALA A 258 5.33 20.50 -0.82
C ALA A 258 4.65 21.24 -1.98
N VAL A 259 5.28 21.19 -3.16
CA VAL A 259 4.72 21.65 -4.43
C VAL A 259 4.81 20.52 -5.45
N LEU A 260 3.66 20.15 -6.01
CA LEU A 260 3.58 19.24 -7.15
C LEU A 260 3.81 20.05 -8.42
N VAL A 261 4.80 19.64 -9.19
CA VAL A 261 5.23 20.34 -10.40
C VAL A 261 5.03 19.45 -11.61
N LYS A 262 4.36 19.99 -12.62
CA LYS A 262 4.26 19.38 -13.94
C LYS A 262 5.13 20.14 -14.91
N PRO A 263 6.31 19.63 -15.28
CA PRO A 263 7.19 20.25 -16.26
C PRO A 263 6.62 20.12 -17.68
N LYS A 264 6.96 21.06 -18.57
CA LYS A 264 6.53 21.02 -19.98
C LYS A 264 7.21 19.91 -20.77
N THR A 265 8.46 19.60 -20.43
CA THR A 265 9.23 18.55 -21.09
C THR A 265 10.01 17.71 -20.08
N ILE A 266 10.41 16.51 -20.49
CA ILE A 266 11.25 15.62 -19.67
C ILE A 266 12.60 16.30 -19.35
N ALA A 267 13.18 17.05 -20.30
CA ALA A 267 14.42 17.77 -20.09
C ALA A 267 14.27 18.85 -19.01
N ASP A 268 13.14 19.55 -19.00
CA ASP A 268 12.82 20.55 -17.98
C ASP A 268 12.62 19.90 -16.60
N ALA A 269 12.00 18.71 -16.55
CA ALA A 269 11.86 17.94 -15.32
C ALA A 269 13.23 17.69 -14.64
N TYR A 270 14.22 17.21 -15.42
CA TYR A 270 15.56 16.94 -14.90
C TYR A 270 16.30 18.21 -14.49
N ARG A 271 16.15 19.33 -15.24
CA ARG A 271 16.77 20.62 -14.92
C ARG A 271 16.18 21.20 -13.64
N LEU A 272 14.86 21.23 -13.52
CA LEU A 272 14.15 21.69 -12.32
C LEU A 272 14.52 20.84 -11.11
N ARG A 273 14.51 19.51 -11.24
CA ARG A 273 14.96 18.63 -10.16
C ARG A 273 16.36 18.98 -9.68
N GLN A 274 17.31 19.20 -10.60
CA GLN A 274 18.69 19.53 -10.25
C GLN A 274 18.78 20.91 -9.56
N GLU A 275 18.02 21.86 -10.03
CA GLU A 275 17.98 23.23 -9.48
C GLU A 275 17.41 23.24 -8.06
N TYR A 276 16.32 22.51 -7.81
CA TYR A 276 15.67 22.44 -6.51
C TYR A 276 16.18 21.28 -5.61
N ARG A 277 17.34 20.74 -5.91
CA ARG A 277 18.00 19.72 -5.09
C ARG A 277 19.27 20.28 -4.40
N THR A 278 19.27 21.53 -4.09
CA THR A 278 20.39 22.24 -3.47
C THR A 278 19.90 23.15 -2.33
N GLY A 279 20.70 23.24 -1.26
CA GLY A 279 20.42 24.16 -0.15
C GLY A 279 19.22 23.74 0.68
N THR A 280 18.19 24.58 0.71
CA THR A 280 16.99 24.43 1.56
C THR A 280 15.85 23.66 0.92
N THR A 281 15.98 23.27 -0.37
CA THR A 281 14.94 22.58 -1.13
C THR A 281 15.36 21.19 -1.58
N LEU A 282 14.37 20.33 -1.82
CA LEU A 282 14.54 18.95 -2.25
C LEU A 282 13.60 18.65 -3.43
N GLY A 283 14.18 18.56 -4.64
CA GLY A 283 13.46 18.14 -5.85
C GLY A 283 13.58 16.63 -6.08
N ILE A 284 12.47 15.91 -6.20
CA ILE A 284 12.44 14.47 -6.38
C ILE A 284 11.46 14.03 -7.46
N PHE A 285 11.75 12.90 -8.08
CA PHE A 285 10.76 12.14 -8.87
C PHE A 285 10.13 11.07 -7.98
N PRO A 286 8.83 11.15 -7.66
CA PRO A 286 8.18 10.21 -6.75
C PRO A 286 8.32 8.74 -7.18
N ALA A 287 8.21 8.47 -8.48
CA ALA A 287 8.36 7.12 -9.03
C ALA A 287 9.77 6.54 -8.80
N GLU A 288 10.82 7.37 -8.88
CA GLU A 288 12.20 6.95 -8.61
C GLU A 288 12.41 6.63 -7.11
N VAL A 289 11.87 7.48 -6.23
CA VAL A 289 11.95 7.27 -4.77
C VAL A 289 11.26 5.94 -4.39
N LEU A 290 10.08 5.68 -4.94
CA LEU A 290 9.37 4.42 -4.70
C LEU A 290 10.15 3.21 -5.25
N THR A 291 10.72 3.33 -6.43
CA THR A 291 11.53 2.25 -7.01
C THR A 291 12.71 1.90 -6.10
N ARG A 292 13.39 2.90 -5.54
CA ARG A 292 14.47 2.68 -4.55
C ARG A 292 13.94 2.08 -3.25
N LEU A 293 12.81 2.57 -2.75
CA LEU A 293 12.17 2.03 -1.55
C LEU A 293 11.85 0.54 -1.73
N TYR A 294 11.24 0.17 -2.88
CA TYR A 294 10.96 -1.24 -3.18
C TYR A 294 12.20 -2.07 -3.42
N ALA A 295 13.28 -1.51 -3.97
CA ALA A 295 14.55 -2.21 -4.09
C ALA A 295 15.12 -2.56 -2.71
N THR A 296 15.05 -1.63 -1.76
CA THR A 296 15.45 -1.87 -0.37
C THR A 296 14.53 -2.88 0.33
N LEU A 297 13.22 -2.84 0.05
CA LEU A 297 12.26 -3.84 0.54
C LEU A 297 12.38 -5.20 -0.18
N GLY A 298 13.13 -5.29 -1.26
CA GLY A 298 13.44 -6.55 -1.96
C GLY A 298 14.13 -7.58 -1.06
N ASP A 299 14.89 -7.13 -0.07
CA ASP A 299 15.48 -8.00 0.93
C ASP A 299 14.41 -8.63 1.83
N ALA A 300 13.39 -7.88 2.23
CA ALA A 300 12.24 -8.40 2.98
C ALA A 300 11.45 -9.43 2.15
N ARG A 301 11.29 -9.21 0.84
CA ARG A 301 10.69 -10.21 -0.08
C ARG A 301 11.51 -11.50 -0.09
N SER A 302 12.83 -11.40 -0.20
CA SER A 302 13.72 -12.56 -0.19
C SER A 302 13.58 -13.37 1.10
N LEU A 303 13.43 -12.70 2.23
CA LEU A 303 13.20 -13.28 3.53
C LEU A 303 11.84 -13.98 3.62
N LEU A 304 10.78 -13.34 3.14
CA LEU A 304 9.43 -13.94 3.06
C LEU A 304 9.40 -15.16 2.14
N LEU A 305 10.08 -15.09 1.00
CA LEU A 305 10.23 -16.24 0.11
C LEU A 305 11.04 -17.37 0.74
N ALA A 306 12.13 -17.06 1.47
CA ALA A 306 12.90 -18.06 2.19
C ALA A 306 12.05 -18.77 3.25
N ILE A 307 11.23 -18.04 4.01
CA ILE A 307 10.27 -18.61 4.97
C ILE A 307 9.22 -19.48 4.24
N ALA A 308 8.67 -19.00 3.13
CA ALA A 308 7.71 -19.76 2.33
C ALA A 308 8.33 -21.06 1.78
N PHE A 309 9.54 -21.02 1.25
CA PHE A 309 10.25 -22.21 0.79
C PHE A 309 10.64 -23.15 1.95
N GLY A 310 11.05 -22.60 3.10
CA GLY A 310 11.30 -23.40 4.30
C GLY A 310 10.04 -24.14 4.79
N THR A 311 8.92 -23.44 4.85
CA THR A 311 7.62 -24.03 5.18
C THR A 311 7.23 -25.10 4.16
N GLN A 312 7.44 -24.84 2.87
CA GLN A 312 7.21 -25.80 1.80
C GLN A 312 8.05 -27.08 1.99
N ALA A 313 9.32 -26.93 2.32
CA ALA A 313 10.21 -28.07 2.57
C ALA A 313 9.73 -28.94 3.75
N ILE A 314 9.26 -28.33 4.83
CA ILE A 314 8.69 -29.04 6.00
C ILE A 314 7.42 -29.79 5.60
N VAL A 315 6.52 -29.14 4.85
CA VAL A 315 5.28 -29.77 4.37
C VAL A 315 5.59 -30.95 3.45
N ILE A 316 6.55 -30.80 2.55
CA ILE A 316 7.04 -31.89 1.68
C ILE A 316 7.56 -33.06 2.52
N ALA A 317 8.40 -32.79 3.51
CA ALA A 317 8.94 -33.84 4.38
C ALA A 317 7.83 -34.56 5.16
N ALA A 318 6.85 -33.83 5.68
CA ALA A 318 5.69 -34.39 6.36
C ALA A 318 4.85 -35.28 5.42
N ILE A 319 4.61 -34.83 4.18
CA ILE A 319 3.87 -35.60 3.18
C ILE A 319 4.62 -36.89 2.82
N VAL A 320 5.92 -36.82 2.59
CA VAL A 320 6.76 -38.00 2.32
C VAL A 320 6.66 -38.99 3.47
N LEU A 321 6.77 -38.52 4.72
CA LEU A 321 6.68 -39.38 5.91
C LEU A 321 5.31 -40.05 6.01
N VAL A 322 4.21 -39.27 5.88
CA VAL A 322 2.84 -39.81 5.93
C VAL A 322 2.61 -40.82 4.79
N THR A 323 3.13 -40.54 3.60
CA THR A 323 3.01 -41.43 2.44
C THR A 323 3.78 -42.74 2.66
N ILE A 324 5.01 -42.68 3.21
CA ILE A 324 5.80 -43.87 3.54
C ILE A 324 5.03 -44.72 4.58
N MET A 325 4.44 -44.11 5.60
CA MET A 325 3.63 -44.79 6.60
C MET A 325 2.40 -45.42 5.96
N HIS A 326 1.71 -44.71 5.07
CA HIS A 326 0.51 -45.19 4.37
C HIS A 326 0.83 -46.39 3.46
N VAL A 327 1.91 -46.29 2.65
CA VAL A 327 2.40 -47.40 1.83
C VAL A 327 2.82 -48.57 2.71
N GLY A 328 3.43 -48.29 3.87
CA GLY A 328 3.79 -49.29 4.89
C GLY A 328 2.60 -50.09 5.41
N SER A 329 1.48 -49.43 5.69
CA SER A 329 0.25 -50.06 6.15
C SER A 329 -0.42 -50.96 5.10
N ARG A 330 -0.11 -50.76 3.83
CA ARG A 330 -0.64 -51.54 2.69
C ARG A 330 0.31 -52.65 2.21
N ARG A 331 1.39 -52.96 2.93
CA ARG A 331 2.40 -53.95 2.50
C ARG A 331 1.77 -55.32 2.21
N ARG A 332 0.76 -55.76 2.98
CA ARG A 332 0.04 -57.01 2.74
C ARG A 332 -0.75 -57.03 1.42
N GLN A 333 -1.41 -55.92 1.08
CA GLN A 333 -2.19 -55.81 -0.16
C GLN A 333 -1.25 -55.80 -1.38
N ILE A 334 -0.14 -55.03 -1.30
CA ILE A 334 0.88 -54.98 -2.35
C ILE A 334 1.55 -56.35 -2.49
N GLY A 335 1.83 -57.04 -1.38
CA GLY A 335 2.37 -58.41 -1.37
C GLY A 335 1.43 -59.41 -2.05
N ALA A 336 0.12 -59.37 -1.77
CA ALA A 336 -0.87 -60.21 -2.41
C ALA A 336 -0.98 -59.97 -3.92
N LEU A 337 -0.97 -58.71 -4.36
CA LEU A 337 -0.96 -58.35 -5.80
C LEU A 337 0.27 -58.90 -6.50
N ARG A 338 1.43 -58.85 -5.86
CA ARG A 338 2.69 -59.43 -6.40
C ARG A 338 2.69 -60.93 -6.45
N ALA A 339 2.08 -61.57 -5.44
CA ALA A 339 1.92 -63.03 -5.42
C ALA A 339 0.96 -63.54 -6.51
N LEU A 340 -0.02 -62.72 -6.90
CA LEU A 340 -0.92 -62.96 -8.04
C LEU A 340 -0.30 -62.64 -9.41
N GLY A 341 0.99 -62.30 -9.47
CA GLY A 341 1.71 -62.05 -10.72
C GLY A 341 1.58 -60.65 -11.32
N THR A 342 1.06 -59.68 -10.57
CA THR A 342 0.97 -58.29 -11.06
C THR A 342 2.36 -57.71 -11.30
N PRO A 343 2.61 -57.16 -12.52
CA PRO A 343 3.93 -56.63 -12.85
C PRO A 343 4.32 -55.43 -11.99
N VAL A 344 5.55 -55.36 -11.56
CA VAL A 344 6.09 -54.31 -10.67
C VAL A 344 5.79 -52.88 -11.19
N ARG A 345 5.88 -52.71 -12.54
CA ARG A 345 5.57 -51.42 -13.18
C ARG A 345 4.14 -50.95 -12.90
N SER A 346 3.15 -51.86 -12.87
CA SER A 346 1.76 -51.50 -12.61
C SER A 346 1.53 -51.06 -11.15
N ILE A 347 2.29 -51.65 -10.21
CA ILE A 347 2.25 -51.22 -8.80
C ILE A 347 2.86 -49.82 -8.62
N ILE A 348 3.99 -49.59 -9.26
CA ILE A 348 4.65 -48.26 -9.24
C ILE A 348 3.72 -47.20 -9.83
N THR A 349 3.16 -47.45 -11.02
CA THR A 349 2.27 -46.47 -11.68
C THR A 349 0.98 -46.24 -10.90
N LEU A 350 0.49 -47.23 -10.16
CA LEU A 350 -0.69 -47.06 -9.30
C LEU A 350 -0.37 -46.15 -8.12
N VAL A 351 0.69 -46.43 -7.35
CA VAL A 351 1.09 -45.62 -6.19
C VAL A 351 1.52 -44.22 -6.62
N TRP A 352 2.31 -44.12 -7.68
CA TRP A 352 2.72 -42.83 -8.24
C TRP A 352 1.53 -42.01 -8.74
N GLY A 353 0.60 -42.62 -9.45
CA GLY A 353 -0.61 -41.97 -9.96
C GLY A 353 -1.54 -41.48 -8.85
N GLU A 354 -1.71 -42.24 -7.76
CA GLU A 354 -2.48 -41.83 -6.58
C GLU A 354 -1.87 -40.56 -5.95
N LEU A 355 -0.57 -40.59 -5.71
CA LEU A 355 0.15 -39.43 -5.14
C LEU A 355 0.11 -38.21 -6.07
N PHE A 356 0.31 -38.42 -7.37
CA PHE A 356 0.26 -37.35 -8.35
C PHE A 356 -1.11 -36.66 -8.39
N VAL A 357 -2.21 -37.43 -8.29
CA VAL A 357 -3.56 -36.87 -8.23
C VAL A 357 -3.76 -36.03 -6.96
N LEU A 358 -3.26 -36.49 -5.81
CA LEU A 358 -3.34 -35.72 -4.54
C LEU A 358 -2.52 -34.43 -4.62
N PHE A 359 -1.31 -34.50 -5.16
CA PHE A 359 -0.48 -33.31 -5.36
C PHE A 359 -1.12 -32.33 -6.34
N ALA A 360 -1.60 -32.83 -7.49
CA ALA A 360 -2.26 -31.98 -8.49
C ALA A 360 -3.52 -31.28 -7.90
N ALA A 361 -4.34 -32.02 -7.18
CA ALA A 361 -5.51 -31.47 -6.50
C ALA A 361 -5.12 -30.41 -5.47
N GLY A 362 -4.09 -30.66 -4.63
CA GLY A 362 -3.58 -29.73 -3.66
C GLY A 362 -3.00 -28.45 -4.29
N ILE A 363 -2.23 -28.59 -5.37
CA ILE A 363 -1.65 -27.44 -6.10
C ILE A 363 -2.77 -26.59 -6.72
N LEU A 364 -3.74 -27.21 -7.42
CA LEU A 364 -4.85 -26.47 -8.04
C LEU A 364 -5.70 -25.74 -7.00
N LEU A 365 -6.04 -26.42 -5.91
CA LEU A 365 -6.77 -25.81 -4.79
C LEU A 365 -5.96 -24.70 -4.15
N GLY A 366 -4.65 -24.90 -3.97
CA GLY A 366 -3.74 -23.90 -3.41
C GLY A 366 -3.62 -22.63 -4.27
N ILE A 367 -3.52 -22.79 -5.59
CA ILE A 367 -3.52 -21.65 -6.54
C ILE A 367 -4.83 -20.87 -6.42
N ALA A 368 -5.98 -21.57 -6.41
CA ALA A 368 -7.28 -20.94 -6.31
C ALA A 368 -7.46 -20.19 -4.97
N LEU A 369 -7.09 -20.81 -3.84
CA LEU A 369 -7.14 -20.18 -2.52
C LEU A 369 -6.16 -19.01 -2.41
N GLY A 370 -4.93 -19.15 -2.92
CA GLY A 370 -3.92 -18.09 -2.90
C GLY A 370 -4.35 -16.89 -3.72
N TYR A 371 -4.92 -17.10 -4.90
CA TYR A 371 -5.48 -16.04 -5.71
C TYR A 371 -6.65 -15.33 -5.02
N ALA A 372 -7.59 -16.08 -4.46
CA ALA A 372 -8.72 -15.53 -3.71
C ALA A 372 -8.25 -14.73 -2.48
N ALA A 373 -7.27 -15.23 -1.74
CA ALA A 373 -6.67 -14.51 -0.61
C ALA A 373 -6.00 -13.21 -1.06
N ALA A 374 -5.21 -13.24 -2.15
CA ALA A 374 -4.58 -12.05 -2.70
C ALA A 374 -5.61 -11.00 -3.15
N LEU A 375 -6.72 -11.41 -3.77
CA LEU A 375 -7.82 -10.51 -4.12
C LEU A 375 -8.45 -9.85 -2.89
N VAL A 376 -8.77 -10.64 -1.86
CA VAL A 376 -9.37 -10.11 -0.62
C VAL A 376 -8.44 -9.12 0.05
N ILE A 377 -7.16 -9.45 0.18
CA ILE A 377 -6.15 -8.57 0.77
C ILE A 377 -6.01 -7.28 -0.07
N SER A 378 -5.94 -7.39 -1.40
CA SER A 378 -5.85 -6.22 -2.29
C SER A 378 -7.05 -5.30 -2.17
N VAL A 379 -8.27 -5.84 -2.10
CA VAL A 379 -9.49 -5.04 -1.90
C VAL A 379 -9.45 -4.32 -0.55
N ARG A 380 -9.04 -5.01 0.53
CA ARG A 380 -8.92 -4.39 1.86
C ARG A 380 -7.85 -3.30 1.91
N LEU A 381 -6.69 -3.54 1.32
CA LEU A 381 -5.62 -2.55 1.23
C LEU A 381 -6.03 -1.35 0.34
N ALA A 382 -6.66 -1.60 -0.80
CA ALA A 382 -7.18 -0.53 -1.65
C ALA A 382 -8.21 0.34 -0.92
N ALA A 383 -9.13 -0.26 -0.15
CA ALA A 383 -10.06 0.48 0.69
C ALA A 383 -9.36 1.32 1.79
N ALA A 384 -8.20 0.86 2.28
CA ALA A 384 -7.43 1.59 3.28
C ALA A 384 -6.53 2.70 2.70
N THR A 385 -6.03 2.54 1.47
CA THR A 385 -5.02 3.43 0.86
C THR A 385 -5.50 4.20 -0.35
N ALA A 386 -6.70 3.90 -0.89
CA ALA A 386 -7.25 4.31 -2.18
C ALA A 386 -6.37 3.96 -3.41
N VAL A 387 -5.24 3.29 -3.20
CA VAL A 387 -4.38 2.84 -4.30
C VAL A 387 -4.91 1.53 -4.85
N ARG A 388 -5.24 1.51 -6.15
CA ARG A 388 -5.69 0.28 -6.81
C ARG A 388 -4.53 -0.69 -6.97
N LEU A 389 -4.65 -1.87 -6.34
CA LEU A 389 -3.66 -2.92 -6.37
C LEU A 389 -4.05 -3.99 -7.40
N PRO A 390 -3.44 -4.02 -8.59
CA PRO A 390 -3.81 -4.98 -9.63
C PRO A 390 -3.29 -6.38 -9.27
N VAL A 391 -4.21 -7.30 -8.95
CA VAL A 391 -3.89 -8.71 -8.75
C VAL A 391 -4.08 -9.46 -10.06
N GLY A 392 -3.03 -10.08 -10.56
CA GLY A 392 -3.08 -10.84 -11.79
C GLY A 392 -1.90 -11.79 -11.93
N PHE A 393 -2.12 -12.91 -12.62
CA PHE A 393 -1.05 -13.80 -13.02
C PHE A 393 -0.22 -13.21 -14.17
N SER A 394 1.09 -13.45 -14.14
CA SER A 394 1.99 -13.16 -15.23
C SER A 394 2.60 -14.45 -15.79
N PHE A 395 3.28 -14.35 -16.92
CA PHE A 395 4.00 -15.49 -17.48
C PHE A 395 5.07 -16.06 -16.53
N ASP A 396 5.65 -15.22 -15.67
CA ASP A 396 6.64 -15.65 -14.68
C ASP A 396 6.04 -16.61 -13.64
N ASP A 397 4.73 -16.52 -13.36
CA ASP A 397 4.04 -17.40 -12.40
C ASP A 397 3.93 -18.82 -12.93
N LEU A 398 4.04 -19.04 -14.24
CA LEU A 398 4.09 -20.38 -14.84
C LEU A 398 5.32 -21.16 -14.37
N TRP A 399 6.46 -20.48 -14.14
CA TRP A 399 7.65 -21.11 -13.57
C TRP A 399 7.43 -21.57 -12.13
N LEU A 400 6.66 -20.79 -11.36
CA LEU A 400 6.29 -21.14 -9.97
C LEU A 400 5.38 -22.38 -9.97
N VAL A 401 4.34 -22.39 -10.81
CA VAL A 401 3.42 -23.53 -10.95
C VAL A 401 4.15 -24.75 -11.51
N GLY A 402 4.97 -24.57 -12.53
CA GLY A 402 5.82 -25.63 -13.10
C GLY A 402 6.80 -26.21 -12.10
N GLY A 403 7.38 -25.36 -11.26
CA GLY A 403 8.24 -25.76 -10.14
C GLY A 403 7.49 -26.65 -9.12
N PHE A 404 6.28 -26.25 -8.70
CA PHE A 404 5.46 -27.09 -7.82
C PHE A 404 5.11 -28.43 -8.45
N ALA A 405 4.73 -28.45 -9.73
CA ALA A 405 4.41 -29.68 -10.45
C ALA A 405 5.64 -30.61 -10.60
N ALA A 406 6.81 -30.05 -10.90
CA ALA A 406 8.07 -30.80 -11.02
C ALA A 406 8.47 -31.42 -9.64
N VAL A 407 8.41 -30.62 -8.58
CA VAL A 407 8.69 -31.09 -7.21
C VAL A 407 7.71 -32.19 -6.81
N ALA A 408 6.41 -32.04 -7.10
CA ALA A 408 5.39 -33.03 -6.85
C ALA A 408 5.68 -34.35 -7.59
N ALA A 409 6.04 -34.28 -8.88
CA ALA A 409 6.38 -35.45 -9.68
C ALA A 409 7.61 -36.19 -9.13
N ILE A 410 8.66 -35.47 -8.75
CA ILE A 410 9.88 -36.05 -8.19
C ILE A 410 9.62 -36.70 -6.83
N ILE A 411 8.91 -36.02 -5.93
CA ILE A 411 8.63 -36.50 -4.58
C ILE A 411 7.77 -37.75 -4.63
N SER A 412 6.80 -37.84 -5.55
CA SER A 412 5.93 -39.01 -5.72
C SER A 412 6.71 -40.28 -6.11
N ILE A 413 7.95 -40.13 -6.62
CA ILE A 413 8.82 -41.28 -6.97
C ILE A 413 9.34 -41.99 -5.73
N VAL A 414 9.69 -41.28 -4.65
CA VAL A 414 10.32 -41.85 -3.45
C VAL A 414 9.46 -42.93 -2.77
N PRO A 415 8.17 -42.64 -2.48
CA PRO A 415 7.29 -43.68 -1.90
C PRO A 415 6.99 -44.83 -2.87
N ALA A 416 6.87 -44.55 -4.17
CA ALA A 416 6.65 -45.57 -5.18
C ALA A 416 7.80 -46.60 -5.20
N PHE A 417 9.05 -46.17 -5.06
CA PHE A 417 10.20 -47.06 -4.93
C PHE A 417 10.25 -47.77 -3.55
N SER A 418 9.83 -47.12 -2.49
CA SER A 418 9.81 -47.76 -1.15
C SER A 418 8.87 -48.94 -1.09
N ALA A 419 7.76 -48.92 -1.85
CA ALA A 419 6.82 -50.02 -1.99
C ALA A 419 7.47 -51.31 -2.58
N LEU A 420 8.56 -51.18 -3.30
CA LEU A 420 9.27 -52.32 -3.93
C LEU A 420 10.28 -53.03 -3.01
N ARG A 421 10.76 -52.35 -1.98
CA ARG A 421 11.82 -52.89 -1.10
C ARG A 421 11.37 -54.03 -0.21
N SER A 422 10.06 -54.26 -0.05
CA SER A 422 9.54 -55.38 0.71
C SER A 422 9.45 -56.65 -0.13
N SER A 423 10.05 -57.77 0.31
CA SER A 423 9.87 -59.06 -0.34
C SER A 423 8.43 -59.55 -0.18
N PRO A 424 7.83 -60.22 -1.20
CA PRO A 424 6.47 -60.72 -1.10
C PRO A 424 6.25 -61.67 0.11
N ALA A 425 7.26 -62.48 0.39
CA ALA A 425 7.24 -63.44 1.52
C ALA A 425 7.26 -62.72 2.88
N ALA A 426 8.01 -61.61 3.03
CA ALA A 426 8.02 -60.83 4.25
C ALA A 426 6.73 -60.02 4.43
N ALA A 427 6.14 -59.53 3.33
CA ALA A 427 4.88 -58.77 3.34
C ALA A 427 3.65 -59.61 3.74
N LEU A 428 3.67 -60.93 3.48
CA LEU A 428 2.59 -61.87 3.85
C LEU A 428 2.72 -62.40 5.29
N ARG A 429 3.92 -62.32 5.89
CA ARG A 429 4.19 -62.71 7.29
C ARG A 429 3.98 -61.60 8.32
N ALA A 430 3.95 -60.35 7.91
CA ALA A 430 3.71 -59.14 8.72
C ALA A 430 2.23 -58.83 8.80
#